data_de5a745513c98451f9fa7f55e945cf33
#
_entry.id   de5a745513c98451f9fa7f55e945cf33
#
_cell.length_a   1.000
_cell.length_b   1.000
_cell.length_c   1.000
_cell.angle_alpha   90.00
_cell.angle_beta   90.00
_cell.angle_gamma   90.00
#
_symmetry.space_group_name_H-M   'P 1'
#
loop_
_entity.id
_entity.type
_entity.pdbx_description
1 polymer ?
#
loop_
_entity_poly.entity_id
_entity_poly.type
_entity_poly.pdbx_seq_one_letter_code
_entity_poly.pdbx_strand_id
1 'polypeptide(L)'
;MQIDFLDPNTYDADMWERFSWCRENDPLYWDEGNELFVATTHRDVSAISKNSRLFCSEPGTRPGMPVKLSILDMDEPRHGQLRGLINKGFTPRMVAKLEDYFRKLTTAAIDRVAPKGECDFVQDIAVPLPLELIAELIGIDKSDRARFHRWSDDMMNAEGQWMNQEAMATAGAAFNEYIGYLEDIFESRHKEPKDDLVSILVGAKQEGLLGYNREEFAEDVVERLGSEEAAQDAADELRMFM
;
A
#
# COMPACT_ATOMS: atom_id res chain seq x y z
N MET A 1 23.28 -15.41 18.41
CA MET A 1 21.96 -14.98 18.92
C MET A 1 20.92 -15.66 18.05
N GLN A 2 19.88 -16.24 18.65
CA GLN A 2 18.77 -16.78 17.87
C GLN A 2 17.64 -15.75 17.88
N ILE A 3 17.16 -15.36 16.69
CA ILE A 3 16.14 -14.29 16.52
C ILE A 3 15.07 -14.86 15.62
N ASP A 4 13.83 -14.80 16.07
CA ASP A 4 12.63 -15.11 15.28
C ASP A 4 12.08 -13.80 14.70
N PHE A 5 12.26 -13.61 13.39
CA PHE A 5 11.83 -12.37 12.72
C PHE A 5 10.34 -12.34 12.37
N LEU A 6 9.61 -13.42 12.57
CA LEU A 6 8.15 -13.41 12.43
C LEU A 6 7.42 -13.26 13.78
N ASP A 7 8.13 -13.37 14.92
CA ASP A 7 7.56 -13.07 16.23
C ASP A 7 7.42 -11.54 16.40
N PRO A 8 6.19 -11.00 16.61
CA PRO A 8 5.97 -9.58 16.85
C PRO A 8 6.82 -9.01 18.00
N ASN A 9 7.10 -9.80 19.04
CA ASN A 9 7.92 -9.37 20.17
C ASN A 9 9.38 -9.10 19.79
N THR A 10 9.83 -9.58 18.63
CA THR A 10 11.17 -9.27 18.12
C THR A 10 11.34 -7.77 17.83
N TYR A 11 10.25 -7.06 17.58
CA TYR A 11 10.22 -5.63 17.24
C TYR A 11 9.95 -4.72 18.44
N ASP A 12 9.97 -5.24 19.65
CA ASP A 12 9.87 -4.47 20.89
C ASP A 12 11.16 -3.67 21.22
N ALA A 13 11.35 -3.30 22.49
CA ALA A 13 12.40 -2.39 22.97
C ALA A 13 13.83 -2.75 22.50
N ASP A 14 14.15 -4.03 22.33
CA ASP A 14 15.50 -4.51 21.99
C ASP A 14 15.73 -4.67 20.46
N MET A 15 14.81 -4.24 19.64
CA MET A 15 14.87 -4.38 18.17
C MET A 15 16.19 -3.84 17.60
N TRP A 16 16.60 -2.65 18.02
CA TRP A 16 17.80 -1.99 17.52
C TRP A 16 19.09 -2.74 17.86
N GLU A 17 19.16 -3.36 19.03
CA GLU A 17 20.29 -4.20 19.44
C GLU A 17 20.37 -5.47 18.60
N ARG A 18 19.22 -6.12 18.36
CA ARG A 18 19.12 -7.32 17.50
C ARG A 18 19.57 -7.02 16.07
N PHE A 19 19.07 -5.96 15.47
CA PHE A 19 19.50 -5.54 14.13
C PHE A 19 20.97 -5.09 14.08
N SER A 20 21.50 -4.46 15.13
CA SER A 20 22.94 -4.11 15.21
C SER A 20 23.78 -5.36 15.28
N TRP A 21 23.40 -6.31 16.11
CA TRP A 21 24.10 -7.59 16.20
C TRP A 21 24.12 -8.33 14.84
N CYS A 22 22.98 -8.39 14.13
CA CYS A 22 22.94 -9.00 12.81
C CYS A 22 23.89 -8.29 11.83
N ARG A 23 23.87 -6.96 11.75
CA ARG A 23 24.77 -6.20 10.86
C ARG A 23 26.26 -6.46 11.11
N GLU A 24 26.63 -6.69 12.37
CA GLU A 24 28.02 -6.85 12.79
C GLU A 24 28.51 -8.31 12.69
N ASN A 25 27.61 -9.27 12.92
CA ASN A 25 27.99 -10.67 13.08
C ASN A 25 27.46 -11.59 11.97
N ASP A 26 26.24 -11.33 11.47
CA ASP A 26 25.58 -12.15 10.45
C ASP A 26 24.66 -11.28 9.58
N PRO A 27 25.23 -10.50 8.63
CA PRO A 27 24.47 -9.50 7.85
C PRO A 27 23.36 -10.07 6.97
N LEU A 28 23.46 -11.35 6.62
CA LEU A 28 22.43 -12.10 5.91
C LEU A 28 21.98 -13.27 6.82
N TYR A 29 21.31 -12.90 7.88
CA TYR A 29 20.91 -13.81 8.95
C TYR A 29 19.95 -14.90 8.43
N TRP A 30 20.23 -16.15 8.77
CA TRP A 30 19.32 -17.27 8.53
C TRP A 30 18.43 -17.50 9.74
N ASP A 31 17.14 -17.23 9.59
CA ASP A 31 16.11 -17.55 10.58
C ASP A 31 15.66 -19.00 10.35
N GLU A 32 16.27 -19.91 11.10
CA GLU A 32 16.06 -21.35 10.94
C GLU A 32 14.62 -21.77 11.28
N GLY A 33 13.98 -21.09 12.22
CA GLY A 33 12.60 -21.40 12.64
C GLY A 33 11.58 -21.10 11.56
N ASN A 34 11.84 -20.07 10.76
CA ASN A 34 10.95 -19.58 9.71
C ASN A 34 11.45 -19.90 8.30
N GLU A 35 12.62 -20.55 8.17
CA GLU A 35 13.24 -20.93 6.89
C GLU A 35 13.39 -19.73 5.94
N LEU A 36 13.83 -18.57 6.46
CA LEU A 36 14.00 -17.35 5.68
C LEU A 36 15.33 -16.65 5.94
N PHE A 37 15.83 -15.93 4.95
CA PHE A 37 16.97 -15.03 5.10
C PHE A 37 16.52 -13.61 5.40
N VAL A 38 17.20 -12.96 6.34
CA VAL A 38 16.97 -11.58 6.73
C VAL A 38 18.20 -10.73 6.39
N ALA A 39 18.09 -9.90 5.36
CA ALA A 39 19.13 -8.96 4.97
C ALA A 39 19.07 -7.71 5.85
N THR A 40 20.15 -7.39 6.55
CA THR A 40 20.16 -6.31 7.57
C THR A 40 21.07 -5.14 7.21
N THR A 41 21.93 -5.24 6.19
CA THR A 41 22.77 -4.12 5.74
C THR A 41 22.12 -3.36 4.59
N HIS A 42 22.35 -2.05 4.54
CA HIS A 42 21.90 -1.21 3.42
C HIS A 42 22.41 -1.73 2.06
N ARG A 43 23.65 -2.25 2.01
CA ARG A 43 24.23 -2.80 0.79
C ARG A 43 23.41 -3.98 0.28
N ASP A 44 23.11 -4.93 1.14
CA ASP A 44 22.47 -6.18 0.75
C ASP A 44 20.97 -5.94 0.45
N VAL A 45 20.29 -5.16 1.27
CA VAL A 45 18.89 -4.71 0.99
C VAL A 45 18.82 -3.97 -0.35
N SER A 46 19.74 -3.05 -0.62
CA SER A 46 19.78 -2.32 -1.89
C SER A 46 20.08 -3.23 -3.09
N ALA A 47 20.94 -4.24 -2.93
CA ALA A 47 21.25 -5.21 -3.97
C ALA A 47 20.04 -6.10 -4.29
N ILE A 48 19.35 -6.59 -3.27
CA ILE A 48 18.12 -7.41 -3.39
C ILE A 48 17.02 -6.58 -4.08
N SER A 49 16.70 -5.41 -3.54
CA SER A 49 15.60 -4.56 -4.01
C SER A 49 15.77 -4.07 -5.46
N LYS A 50 17.01 -3.98 -5.96
CA LYS A 50 17.30 -3.52 -7.33
C LYS A 50 17.44 -4.65 -8.33
N ASN A 51 17.39 -5.90 -7.91
CA ASN A 51 17.66 -7.04 -8.79
C ASN A 51 16.41 -7.90 -8.97
N SER A 52 15.44 -7.37 -9.69
CA SER A 52 14.18 -8.05 -10.04
C SER A 52 14.37 -9.30 -10.93
N ARG A 53 15.59 -9.58 -11.42
CA ARG A 53 15.86 -10.81 -12.16
C ARG A 53 16.12 -12.01 -11.26
N LEU A 54 16.62 -11.77 -10.05
CA LEU A 54 16.95 -12.81 -9.06
C LEU A 54 15.95 -12.88 -7.92
N PHE A 55 15.29 -11.75 -7.61
CA PHE A 55 14.38 -11.63 -6.49
C PHE A 55 13.04 -11.14 -6.98
N CYS A 56 11.98 -11.79 -6.56
CA CYS A 56 10.59 -11.44 -6.88
C CYS A 56 9.85 -10.95 -5.62
N SER A 57 8.77 -10.20 -5.83
CA SER A 57 7.85 -9.80 -4.76
C SER A 57 6.68 -10.78 -4.62
N GLU A 58 6.52 -11.65 -5.60
CA GLU A 58 5.54 -12.73 -5.56
C GLU A 58 6.02 -13.92 -4.68
N PRO A 59 5.18 -14.52 -3.89
CA PRO A 59 3.70 -14.45 -3.81
C PRO A 59 3.15 -13.37 -2.89
N GLY A 60 3.95 -12.47 -2.39
CA GLY A 60 3.53 -11.37 -1.53
C GLY A 60 4.72 -10.75 -0.79
N THR A 61 4.52 -9.58 -0.20
CA THR A 61 5.55 -8.83 0.52
C THR A 61 5.79 -9.35 1.94
N ARG A 62 5.03 -10.36 2.37
CA ARG A 62 5.13 -10.92 3.73
C ARG A 62 5.27 -12.42 3.71
N PRO A 63 6.26 -12.98 4.45
CA PRO A 63 6.40 -14.41 4.58
C PRO A 63 5.12 -15.06 5.14
N GLY A 64 4.69 -16.15 4.55
CA GLY A 64 3.51 -16.90 4.99
C GLY A 64 2.15 -16.28 4.67
N MET A 65 2.12 -15.12 4.01
CA MET A 65 0.88 -14.48 3.56
C MET A 65 0.92 -14.24 2.03
N PRO A 66 0.47 -15.18 1.23
CA PRO A 66 0.42 -15.06 -0.22
C PRO A 66 -0.77 -14.19 -0.66
N VAL A 67 -0.79 -12.92 -0.26
CA VAL A 67 -1.84 -11.96 -0.60
C VAL A 67 -1.29 -10.94 -1.58
N LYS A 68 -1.96 -10.77 -2.71
CA LYS A 68 -1.66 -9.76 -3.72
C LYS A 68 -2.62 -8.60 -3.55
N LEU A 69 -2.24 -7.60 -2.79
CA LEU A 69 -3.09 -6.44 -2.51
C LEU A 69 -2.80 -5.24 -3.42
N SER A 70 -1.62 -5.18 -4.04
CA SER A 70 -1.22 -3.96 -4.71
C SER A 70 -0.09 -4.17 -5.73
N ILE A 71 0.29 -3.08 -6.38
CA ILE A 71 1.47 -3.03 -7.25
C ILE A 71 2.77 -3.46 -6.53
N LEU A 72 2.81 -3.42 -5.19
CA LEU A 72 3.98 -3.85 -4.40
C LEU A 72 4.22 -5.36 -4.47
N ASP A 73 3.16 -6.12 -4.71
CA ASP A 73 3.16 -7.59 -4.76
C ASP A 73 3.30 -8.11 -6.20
N MET A 74 3.62 -7.24 -7.14
CA MET A 74 3.75 -7.56 -8.56
C MET A 74 5.20 -7.53 -9.01
N ASP A 75 5.51 -8.40 -9.96
CA ASP A 75 6.81 -8.44 -10.64
C ASP A 75 6.74 -7.91 -12.07
N GLU A 76 7.91 -7.81 -12.72
CA GLU A 76 8.00 -7.41 -14.13
C GLU A 76 7.46 -8.51 -15.06
N PRO A 77 6.80 -8.14 -16.18
CA PRO A 77 6.65 -6.77 -16.74
C PRO A 77 5.44 -5.98 -16.19
N ARG A 78 4.56 -6.63 -15.43
CA ARG A 78 3.29 -6.03 -14.96
C ARG A 78 3.50 -4.84 -14.03
N HIS A 79 4.40 -4.99 -13.06
CA HIS A 79 4.80 -3.90 -12.15
C HIS A 79 5.21 -2.65 -12.93
N GLY A 80 6.14 -2.79 -13.89
CA GLY A 80 6.64 -1.65 -14.68
C GLY A 80 5.55 -0.98 -15.52
N GLN A 81 4.62 -1.74 -16.09
CA GLN A 81 3.48 -1.21 -16.82
C GLN A 81 2.57 -0.33 -15.94
N LEU A 82 2.13 -0.85 -14.80
CA LEU A 82 1.27 -0.11 -13.87
C LEU A 82 2.01 1.07 -13.23
N ARG A 83 3.26 0.88 -12.82
CA ARG A 83 4.10 1.96 -12.29
C ARG A 83 4.27 3.10 -13.29
N GLY A 84 4.46 2.76 -14.57
CA GLY A 84 4.54 3.74 -15.65
C GLY A 84 3.27 4.57 -15.82
N LEU A 85 2.09 3.98 -15.63
CA LEU A 85 0.81 4.69 -15.66
C LEU A 85 0.65 5.63 -14.46
N ILE A 86 0.93 5.13 -13.25
CA ILE A 86 0.87 5.94 -12.03
C ILE A 86 1.82 7.14 -12.13
N ASN A 87 3.03 6.93 -12.65
CA ASN A 87 4.03 8.00 -12.81
C ASN A 87 3.56 9.13 -13.73
N LYS A 88 2.62 8.88 -14.66
CA LYS A 88 2.01 9.94 -15.48
C LYS A 88 1.22 10.95 -14.62
N GLY A 89 0.71 10.53 -13.47
CA GLY A 89 0.03 11.40 -12.49
C GLY A 89 0.99 12.23 -11.64
N PHE A 90 2.28 11.88 -11.59
CA PHE A 90 3.29 12.56 -10.78
C PHE A 90 4.23 13.45 -11.61
N THR A 91 3.66 14.24 -12.49
CA THR A 91 4.44 15.19 -13.29
C THR A 91 4.94 16.36 -12.45
N PRO A 92 6.05 17.04 -12.84
CA PRO A 92 6.51 18.28 -12.15
C PRO A 92 5.42 19.34 -12.02
N ARG A 93 4.52 19.44 -13.00
CA ARG A 93 3.37 20.35 -12.97
C ARG A 93 2.37 19.97 -11.87
N MET A 94 2.06 18.67 -11.73
CA MET A 94 1.17 18.20 -10.68
C MET A 94 1.80 18.41 -9.29
N VAL A 95 3.08 18.09 -9.14
CA VAL A 95 3.82 18.31 -7.89
C VAL A 95 3.82 19.80 -7.50
N ALA A 96 4.04 20.71 -8.46
CA ALA A 96 3.99 22.17 -8.19
C ALA A 96 2.60 22.64 -7.72
N LYS A 97 1.50 22.09 -8.28
CA LYS A 97 0.14 22.38 -7.80
C LYS A 97 -0.08 21.88 -6.37
N LEU A 98 0.44 20.69 -6.06
CA LEU A 98 0.34 20.09 -4.73
C LEU A 98 1.16 20.89 -3.70
N GLU A 99 2.28 21.51 -4.09
CA GLU A 99 3.08 22.36 -3.18
C GLU A 99 2.26 23.51 -2.61
N ASP A 100 1.56 24.26 -3.46
CA ASP A 100 0.72 25.37 -3.02
C ASP A 100 -0.42 24.92 -2.12
N TYR A 101 -1.04 23.80 -2.47
CA TYR A 101 -2.10 23.19 -1.67
C TYR A 101 -1.57 22.74 -0.31
N PHE A 102 -0.46 22.00 -0.29
CA PHE A 102 0.18 21.51 0.92
C PHE A 102 0.62 22.66 1.85
N ARG A 103 1.14 23.73 1.30
CA ARG A 103 1.51 24.94 2.07
C ARG A 103 0.29 25.55 2.80
N LYS A 104 -0.86 25.62 2.10
CA LYS A 104 -2.12 26.10 2.71
C LYS A 104 -2.61 25.17 3.82
N LEU A 105 -2.57 23.84 3.59
CA LEU A 105 -2.93 22.84 4.59
C LEU A 105 -2.04 22.94 5.83
N THR A 106 -0.74 23.04 5.62
CA THR A 106 0.24 23.16 6.72
C THR A 106 -0.01 24.42 7.54
N THR A 107 -0.21 25.57 6.88
CA THR A 107 -0.52 26.82 7.56
C THR A 107 -1.81 26.67 8.39
N ALA A 108 -2.88 26.13 7.80
CA ALA A 108 -4.15 25.93 8.50
C ALA A 108 -4.02 24.95 9.69
N ALA A 109 -3.20 23.91 9.57
CA ALA A 109 -2.94 22.98 10.67
C ALA A 109 -2.19 23.68 11.82
N ILE A 110 -1.18 24.47 11.51
CA ILE A 110 -0.43 25.26 12.50
C ILE A 110 -1.34 26.29 13.17
N ASP A 111 -2.11 27.06 12.40
CA ASP A 111 -3.01 28.10 12.92
C ASP A 111 -4.06 27.53 13.88
N ARG A 112 -4.49 26.27 13.67
CA ARG A 112 -5.44 25.57 14.55
C ARG A 112 -4.84 25.25 15.93
N VAL A 113 -3.55 24.94 16.00
CA VAL A 113 -2.89 24.51 17.24
C VAL A 113 -2.13 25.64 17.93
N ALA A 114 -1.64 26.62 17.19
CA ALA A 114 -0.85 27.74 17.73
C ALA A 114 -1.50 28.46 18.91
N PRO A 115 -2.82 28.75 18.91
CA PRO A 115 -3.46 29.42 20.04
C PRO A 115 -3.48 28.60 21.34
N LYS A 116 -3.31 27.26 21.24
CA LYS A 116 -3.28 26.37 22.41
C LYS A 116 -1.90 26.38 23.09
N GLY A 117 -0.84 26.79 22.39
CA GLY A 117 0.54 26.79 22.87
C GLY A 117 1.21 25.41 22.91
N GLU A 118 0.45 24.34 22.69
CA GLU A 118 0.91 22.95 22.65
C GLU A 118 0.05 22.15 21.67
N CYS A 119 0.56 21.02 21.17
CA CYS A 119 -0.20 20.09 20.31
C CYS A 119 0.37 18.67 20.40
N ASP A 120 -0.45 17.68 20.05
CA ASP A 120 0.06 16.38 19.65
C ASP A 120 0.51 16.48 18.18
N PHE A 121 1.83 16.53 17.97
CA PHE A 121 2.36 16.72 16.63
C PHE A 121 1.93 15.62 15.65
N VAL A 122 1.80 14.38 16.13
CA VAL A 122 1.37 13.26 15.28
C VAL A 122 -0.09 13.42 14.88
N GLN A 123 -0.98 13.59 15.86
CA GLN A 123 -2.41 13.64 15.62
C GLN A 123 -2.85 14.96 14.96
N ASP A 124 -2.26 16.07 15.34
CA ASP A 124 -2.68 17.38 14.86
C ASP A 124 -2.03 17.79 13.53
N ILE A 125 -0.84 17.24 13.21
CA ILE A 125 -0.02 17.69 12.07
C ILE A 125 0.39 16.53 11.16
N ALA A 126 1.13 15.53 11.69
CA ALA A 126 1.83 14.55 10.87
C ALA A 126 0.89 13.56 10.17
N VAL A 127 -0.22 13.17 10.80
CA VAL A 127 -1.23 12.27 10.21
C VAL A 127 -2.14 13.01 9.23
N PRO A 128 -2.77 14.15 9.58
CA PRO A 128 -3.73 14.81 8.68
C PRO A 128 -3.12 15.31 7.37
N LEU A 129 -1.91 15.84 7.39
CA LEU A 129 -1.32 16.47 6.20
C LEU A 129 -1.12 15.50 5.02
N PRO A 130 -0.47 14.35 5.18
CA PRO A 130 -0.32 13.38 4.08
C PRO A 130 -1.66 12.82 3.60
N LEU A 131 -2.59 12.53 4.51
CA LEU A 131 -3.90 11.98 4.17
C LEU A 131 -4.71 12.97 3.32
N GLU A 132 -4.73 14.26 3.70
CA GLU A 132 -5.38 15.31 2.92
C GLU A 132 -4.73 15.48 1.54
N LEU A 133 -3.39 15.38 1.46
CA LEU A 133 -2.67 15.50 0.20
C LEU A 133 -2.98 14.32 -0.74
N ILE A 134 -3.01 13.10 -0.21
CA ILE A 134 -3.36 11.89 -0.97
C ILE A 134 -4.82 11.96 -1.42
N ALA A 135 -5.74 12.38 -0.54
CA ALA A 135 -7.14 12.55 -0.86
C ALA A 135 -7.36 13.55 -2.01
N GLU A 136 -6.61 14.66 -2.01
CA GLU A 136 -6.64 15.64 -3.12
C GLU A 136 -6.10 15.03 -4.41
N LEU A 137 -4.97 14.30 -4.34
CA LEU A 137 -4.33 13.67 -5.50
C LEU A 137 -5.23 12.61 -6.16
N ILE A 138 -5.91 11.79 -5.35
CA ILE A 138 -6.84 10.76 -5.82
C ILE A 138 -8.11 11.41 -6.38
N GLY A 139 -8.51 12.55 -5.85
CA GLY A 139 -9.73 13.25 -6.22
C GLY A 139 -10.92 12.93 -5.32
N ILE A 140 -10.66 12.61 -4.03
CA ILE A 140 -11.68 12.39 -3.01
C ILE A 140 -12.34 13.72 -2.65
N ASP A 141 -13.66 13.75 -2.72
CA ASP A 141 -14.43 14.94 -2.40
C ASP A 141 -14.26 15.34 -0.93
N LYS A 142 -14.25 16.66 -0.67
CA LYS A 142 -14.00 17.19 0.69
C LYS A 142 -15.00 16.69 1.73
N SER A 143 -16.23 16.43 1.34
CA SER A 143 -17.27 15.85 2.19
C SER A 143 -16.94 14.44 2.69
N ASP A 144 -16.16 13.68 1.93
CA ASP A 144 -15.86 12.27 2.18
C ASP A 144 -14.49 12.05 2.83
N ARG A 145 -13.69 13.11 3.03
CA ARG A 145 -12.33 12.99 3.60
C ARG A 145 -12.33 12.41 5.02
N ALA A 146 -13.34 12.73 5.83
CA ALA A 146 -13.46 12.11 7.15
C ALA A 146 -13.67 10.59 7.07
N ARG A 147 -14.42 10.12 6.06
CA ARG A 147 -14.58 8.68 5.79
C ARG A 147 -13.27 8.06 5.32
N PHE A 148 -12.56 8.74 4.43
CA PHE A 148 -11.25 8.31 3.93
C PHE A 148 -10.21 8.17 5.05
N HIS A 149 -10.16 9.13 5.99
CA HIS A 149 -9.30 9.04 7.17
C HIS A 149 -9.67 7.83 8.04
N ARG A 150 -10.96 7.64 8.33
CA ARG A 150 -11.44 6.48 9.09
C ARG A 150 -11.04 5.16 8.44
N TRP A 151 -11.27 5.00 7.14
CA TRP A 151 -10.89 3.79 6.42
C TRP A 151 -9.38 3.53 6.51
N SER A 152 -8.57 4.58 6.35
CA SER A 152 -7.12 4.48 6.48
C SER A 152 -6.72 4.01 7.89
N ASP A 153 -7.29 4.61 8.93
CA ASP A 153 -7.01 4.24 10.31
C ASP A 153 -7.44 2.80 10.61
N ASP A 154 -8.64 2.40 10.19
CA ASP A 154 -9.18 1.06 10.41
C ASP A 154 -8.33 -0.02 9.71
N MET A 155 -7.88 0.24 8.48
CA MET A 155 -6.99 -0.66 7.75
C MET A 155 -5.59 -0.73 8.38
N MET A 156 -5.02 0.42 8.76
CA MET A 156 -3.68 0.47 9.35
C MET A 156 -3.63 -0.11 10.76
N ASN A 157 -4.72 -0.03 11.54
CA ASN A 157 -4.79 -0.62 12.87
C ASN A 157 -4.74 -2.17 12.85
N ALA A 158 -5.06 -2.79 11.73
CA ALA A 158 -4.91 -4.24 11.55
C ALA A 158 -3.47 -4.66 11.24
N GLU A 159 -2.61 -3.73 10.86
CA GLU A 159 -1.21 -4.00 10.56
C GLU A 159 -0.50 -4.55 11.81
N GLY A 160 0.14 -5.73 11.66
CA GLY A 160 0.78 -6.43 12.77
C GLY A 160 -0.18 -7.16 13.72
N GLN A 161 -1.50 -7.12 13.50
CA GLN A 161 -2.51 -7.76 14.34
C GLN A 161 -3.21 -8.94 13.64
N TRP A 162 -2.52 -9.70 12.81
CA TRP A 162 -3.08 -10.78 11.96
C TRP A 162 -3.89 -11.84 12.73
N MET A 163 -3.55 -12.06 14.01
CA MET A 163 -4.24 -13.02 14.87
C MET A 163 -5.47 -12.41 15.58
N ASN A 164 -5.67 -11.11 15.47
CA ASN A 164 -6.80 -10.40 16.07
C ASN A 164 -7.97 -10.34 15.08
N GLN A 165 -8.94 -11.26 15.26
CA GLN A 165 -10.10 -11.37 14.37
C GLN A 165 -10.95 -10.09 14.31
N GLU A 166 -11.06 -9.33 15.41
CA GLU A 166 -11.82 -8.09 15.45
C GLU A 166 -11.14 -6.99 14.63
N ALA A 167 -9.81 -6.83 14.78
CA ALA A 167 -9.03 -5.89 13.99
C ALA A 167 -9.10 -6.21 12.49
N MET A 168 -8.96 -7.49 12.13
CA MET A 168 -9.06 -7.95 10.75
C MET A 168 -10.47 -7.76 10.17
N ALA A 169 -11.53 -8.02 10.94
CA ALA A 169 -12.90 -7.79 10.49
C ALA A 169 -13.18 -6.29 10.27
N THR A 170 -12.68 -5.43 11.16
CA THR A 170 -12.81 -3.97 11.03
C THR A 170 -12.09 -3.46 9.78
N ALA A 171 -10.85 -3.91 9.56
CA ALA A 171 -10.09 -3.55 8.37
C ALA A 171 -10.77 -4.04 7.07
N GLY A 172 -11.28 -5.27 7.06
CA GLY A 172 -12.01 -5.82 5.92
C GLY A 172 -13.29 -5.03 5.60
N ALA A 173 -14.05 -4.62 6.62
CA ALA A 173 -15.22 -3.77 6.44
C ALA A 173 -14.84 -2.39 5.88
N ALA A 174 -13.80 -1.75 6.43
CA ALA A 174 -13.29 -0.46 5.95
C ALA A 174 -12.80 -0.56 4.50
N PHE A 175 -12.09 -1.64 4.17
CA PHE A 175 -11.62 -1.91 2.82
C PHE A 175 -12.78 -2.06 1.82
N ASN A 176 -13.81 -2.82 2.14
CA ASN A 176 -14.98 -3.00 1.28
C ASN A 176 -15.74 -1.68 1.05
N GLU A 177 -15.91 -0.86 2.11
CA GLU A 177 -16.49 0.47 1.96
C GLU A 177 -15.65 1.38 1.05
N TYR A 178 -14.33 1.32 1.20
CA TYR A 178 -13.39 2.10 0.38
C TYR A 178 -13.46 1.69 -1.09
N ILE A 179 -13.49 0.39 -1.37
CA ILE A 179 -13.60 -0.12 -2.76
C ILE A 179 -14.91 0.34 -3.40
N GLY A 180 -16.05 0.17 -2.71
CA GLY A 180 -17.33 0.66 -3.24
C GLY A 180 -17.33 2.16 -3.54
N TYR A 181 -16.71 2.97 -2.68
CA TYR A 181 -16.54 4.40 -2.93
C TYR A 181 -15.64 4.69 -4.13
N LEU A 182 -14.55 3.92 -4.32
CA LEU A 182 -13.69 4.05 -5.49
C LEU A 182 -14.42 3.69 -6.79
N GLU A 183 -15.27 2.66 -6.79
CA GLU A 183 -16.09 2.31 -7.94
C GLU A 183 -17.00 3.46 -8.37
N ASP A 184 -17.65 4.12 -7.41
CA ASP A 184 -18.48 5.30 -7.67
C ASP A 184 -17.66 6.47 -8.25
N ILE A 185 -16.45 6.71 -7.72
CA ILE A 185 -15.54 7.71 -8.28
C ILE A 185 -15.11 7.34 -9.69
N PHE A 186 -14.74 6.10 -9.95
CA PHE A 186 -14.36 5.62 -11.27
C PHE A 186 -15.47 5.85 -12.29
N GLU A 187 -16.70 5.49 -11.96
CA GLU A 187 -17.86 5.76 -12.83
C GLU A 187 -18.09 7.25 -13.08
N SER A 188 -17.95 8.06 -12.03
CA SER A 188 -18.06 9.51 -12.14
C SER A 188 -17.01 10.09 -13.08
N ARG A 189 -15.73 9.67 -12.94
CA ARG A 189 -14.61 10.13 -13.77
C ARG A 189 -14.66 9.60 -15.21
N HIS A 190 -15.32 8.46 -15.40
CA HIS A 190 -15.63 7.97 -16.76
C HIS A 190 -16.58 8.92 -17.51
N LYS A 191 -17.55 9.49 -16.81
CA LYS A 191 -18.54 10.44 -17.36
C LYS A 191 -17.98 11.85 -17.45
N GLU A 192 -17.26 12.29 -16.43
CA GLU A 192 -16.71 13.63 -16.28
C GLU A 192 -15.27 13.58 -15.73
N PRO A 193 -14.25 13.49 -16.61
CA PRO A 193 -12.85 13.50 -16.19
C PRO A 193 -12.46 14.77 -15.44
N LYS A 194 -11.66 14.63 -14.38
CA LYS A 194 -11.08 15.73 -13.59
C LYS A 194 -9.55 15.72 -13.68
N ASP A 195 -8.92 16.70 -13.06
CA ASP A 195 -7.45 16.79 -12.98
C ASP A 195 -6.96 16.02 -11.72
N ASP A 196 -7.22 14.72 -11.69
CA ASP A 196 -6.89 13.81 -10.60
C ASP A 196 -6.33 12.46 -11.10
N LEU A 197 -5.73 11.68 -10.19
CA LEU A 197 -5.11 10.40 -10.51
C LEU A 197 -6.14 9.38 -11.03
N VAL A 198 -7.35 9.38 -10.49
CA VAL A 198 -8.41 8.45 -10.93
C VAL A 198 -8.76 8.72 -12.39
N SER A 199 -8.89 9.97 -12.81
CA SER A 199 -9.15 10.31 -14.22
C SER A 199 -8.04 9.84 -15.16
N ILE A 200 -6.78 9.90 -14.73
CA ILE A 200 -5.63 9.36 -15.48
C ILE A 200 -5.76 7.84 -15.63
N LEU A 201 -6.12 7.14 -14.57
CA LEU A 201 -6.27 5.68 -14.60
C LEU A 201 -7.49 5.25 -15.43
N VAL A 202 -8.61 5.99 -15.35
CA VAL A 202 -9.79 5.76 -16.17
C VAL A 202 -9.44 5.93 -17.65
N GLY A 203 -8.72 6.99 -18.01
CA GLY A 203 -8.25 7.21 -19.38
C GLY A 203 -7.34 6.07 -19.86
N ALA A 204 -6.41 5.63 -19.04
CA ALA A 204 -5.51 4.52 -19.35
C ALA A 204 -6.26 3.19 -19.55
N LYS A 205 -7.34 2.94 -18.80
CA LYS A 205 -8.22 1.78 -18.97
C LYS A 205 -8.95 1.85 -20.32
N GLN A 206 -9.45 3.01 -20.73
CA GLN A 206 -10.11 3.20 -22.01
C GLN A 206 -9.16 2.99 -23.21
N GLU A 207 -7.90 3.35 -23.07
CA GLU A 207 -6.85 3.13 -24.05
C GLU A 207 -6.33 1.67 -24.07
N GLY A 208 -6.86 0.79 -23.25
CA GLY A 208 -6.41 -0.61 -23.12
C GLY A 208 -5.05 -0.78 -22.45
N LEU A 209 -4.49 0.28 -21.85
CA LEU A 209 -3.19 0.25 -21.17
C LEU A 209 -3.26 -0.42 -19.79
N LEU A 210 -4.44 -0.50 -19.20
CA LEU A 210 -4.74 -1.24 -17.99
C LEU A 210 -5.30 -2.64 -18.29
N GLY A 211 -5.14 -3.14 -19.51
CA GLY A 211 -5.61 -4.45 -19.90
C GLY A 211 -5.18 -5.53 -18.91
N TYR A 212 -6.07 -5.82 -17.98
CA TYR A 212 -6.03 -7.03 -17.21
C TYR A 212 -6.83 -8.06 -18.00
N ASN A 213 -6.16 -9.03 -18.56
CA ASN A 213 -6.87 -10.14 -19.17
C ASN A 213 -7.32 -11.04 -18.04
N ARG A 214 -8.64 -11.04 -17.76
CA ARG A 214 -9.26 -11.87 -16.72
C ARG A 214 -8.95 -13.35 -16.93
N GLU A 215 -8.78 -13.78 -18.18
CA GLU A 215 -8.46 -15.16 -18.55
C GLU A 215 -7.01 -15.50 -18.13
N GLU A 216 -6.03 -14.59 -18.41
CA GLU A 216 -4.64 -14.76 -17.98
C GLU A 216 -4.50 -14.82 -16.47
N PHE A 217 -5.29 -14.03 -15.74
CA PHE A 217 -5.28 -14.08 -14.28
C PHE A 217 -5.90 -15.37 -13.75
N ALA A 218 -7.02 -15.81 -14.29
CA ALA A 218 -7.66 -17.05 -13.88
C ALA A 218 -6.75 -18.25 -14.14
N GLU A 219 -6.05 -18.28 -15.28
CA GLU A 219 -5.08 -19.31 -15.62
C GLU A 219 -3.90 -19.32 -14.64
N ASP A 220 -3.32 -18.15 -14.32
CA ASP A 220 -2.22 -18.00 -13.35
C ASP A 220 -2.64 -18.44 -11.94
N VAL A 221 -3.85 -18.09 -11.50
CA VAL A 221 -4.39 -18.49 -10.19
C VAL A 221 -4.70 -19.98 -10.14
N VAL A 222 -5.27 -20.55 -11.21
CA VAL A 222 -5.51 -22.01 -11.31
C VAL A 222 -4.20 -22.78 -11.27
N GLU A 223 -3.18 -22.33 -11.99
CA GLU A 223 -1.86 -22.97 -11.98
C GLU A 223 -1.23 -22.97 -10.57
N ARG A 224 -1.42 -21.91 -9.81
CA ARG A 224 -0.82 -21.74 -8.47
C ARG A 224 -1.62 -22.35 -7.33
N LEU A 225 -2.94 -22.24 -7.36
CA LEU A 225 -3.83 -22.75 -6.30
C LEU A 225 -4.29 -24.20 -6.54
N GLY A 226 -4.03 -24.75 -7.72
CA GLY A 226 -4.27 -26.15 -8.06
C GLY A 226 -5.75 -26.54 -8.13
N SER A 227 -6.68 -25.58 -8.09
CA SER A 227 -8.10 -25.86 -8.28
C SER A 227 -8.86 -24.70 -8.91
N GLU A 228 -9.84 -25.03 -9.78
CA GLU A 228 -10.75 -24.05 -10.39
C GLU A 228 -11.62 -23.32 -9.35
N GLU A 229 -11.94 -23.97 -8.22
CA GLU A 229 -12.78 -23.42 -7.15
C GLU A 229 -12.05 -22.33 -6.39
N ALA A 230 -10.77 -22.54 -6.03
CA ALA A 230 -9.92 -21.51 -5.40
C ALA A 230 -9.60 -20.35 -6.37
N ALA A 231 -9.52 -20.61 -7.66
CA ALA A 231 -9.37 -19.59 -8.70
C ALA A 231 -10.64 -18.75 -8.86
N GLN A 232 -11.82 -19.35 -8.73
CA GLN A 232 -13.08 -18.64 -8.81
C GLN A 232 -13.28 -17.76 -7.57
N ASP A 233 -12.96 -18.24 -6.37
CA ASP A 233 -12.99 -17.45 -5.14
C ASP A 233 -12.04 -16.26 -5.22
N ALA A 234 -10.80 -16.47 -5.68
CA ALA A 234 -9.83 -15.39 -5.89
C ALA A 234 -10.28 -14.40 -6.99
N ALA A 235 -10.94 -14.87 -8.05
CA ALA A 235 -11.49 -14.00 -9.11
C ALA A 235 -12.71 -13.21 -8.63
N ASP A 236 -13.51 -13.78 -7.72
CA ASP A 236 -14.65 -13.09 -7.11
C ASP A 236 -14.20 -12.09 -6.03
N GLU A 237 -13.13 -12.39 -5.29
CA GLU A 237 -12.42 -11.41 -4.45
C GLU A 237 -11.85 -10.25 -5.29
N LEU A 238 -11.28 -10.53 -6.47
CA LEU A 238 -10.77 -9.49 -7.38
C LEU A 238 -11.87 -8.67 -8.05
N ARG A 239 -13.10 -9.16 -8.14
CA ARG A 239 -14.24 -8.32 -8.53
C ARG A 239 -14.45 -7.15 -7.59
N MET A 240 -14.00 -7.27 -6.34
CA MET A 240 -14.00 -6.18 -5.36
C MET A 240 -12.85 -5.18 -5.59
N PHE A 241 -11.84 -5.53 -6.41
CA PHE A 241 -10.64 -4.69 -6.64
C PHE A 241 -10.62 -3.99 -8.02
N MET A 242 -11.57 -4.24 -8.90
CA MET A 242 -11.66 -3.65 -10.24
C MET A 242 -12.87 -2.75 -10.42
#